data_23a9073a4fdfce6c8e42718b02fa3940
#
_entry.id   23a9073a4fdfce6c8e42718b02fa3940
#
_cell.length_a   1.000
_cell.length_b   1.000
_cell.length_c   1.000
_cell.angle_alpha   90.00
_cell.angle_beta   90.00
_cell.angle_gamma   90.00
#
_symmetry.space_group_name_H-M   'P 1'
#
loop_
_entity.id
_entity.type
_entity.pdbx_description
1 polymer ?
#
loop_
_entity_poly.entity_id
_entity_poly.type
_entity_poly.pdbx_seq_one_letter_code
_entity_poly.pdbx_strand_id
1 'polypeptide(L)'
;AASDVYKRQVLWHGLPVVALFIWGAFCITNNLWYDEAYSASMVSLSWKRLIYITATDDHSPFYYVLLKLFYHLCGGGTHFWALKLMSVLFMLGYMLLGKYYVEKLFDRKISVYFMLFSLLMPIFSVQAGNVRMYAVALFFLTLTGLSAYDIFREATHRKWIVFCIASICTVYCHTFALIQTFLFYMLFLAAILICRKKELVKGYFISGFTVAIVFSPWLAVTCRQFILRMRYDDGSVSELATLNSVMDYCKEWFSAVETPVSYTHLTL
;
A
#
# COMPACT_ATOMS: atom_id res chain seq x y z
N ALA A 1 30.91 9.94 -24.09
CA ALA A 1 29.60 10.67 -23.96
C ALA A 1 28.41 9.69 -23.75
N ALA A 2 28.07 8.81 -24.72
CA ALA A 2 26.91 7.90 -24.57
C ALA A 2 27.10 6.87 -23.44
N SER A 3 28.31 6.31 -23.28
CA SER A 3 28.63 5.36 -22.20
C SER A 3 28.54 5.97 -20.81
N ASP A 4 28.89 7.23 -20.66
CA ASP A 4 28.82 7.93 -19.36
C ASP A 4 27.41 8.29 -18.95
N VAL A 5 26.56 8.60 -19.92
CA VAL A 5 25.12 8.79 -19.71
C VAL A 5 24.49 7.47 -19.26
N TYR A 6 24.82 6.36 -19.91
CA TYR A 6 24.33 5.03 -19.54
C TYR A 6 24.80 4.61 -18.12
N LYS A 7 26.10 4.78 -17.82
CA LYS A 7 26.65 4.47 -16.48
C LYS A 7 25.96 5.27 -15.37
N ARG A 8 25.75 6.57 -15.59
CA ARG A 8 24.99 7.41 -14.66
C ARG A 8 23.55 6.93 -14.50
N GLN A 9 22.94 6.39 -15.57
CA GLN A 9 21.58 5.85 -15.53
C GLN A 9 21.47 4.64 -14.63
N VAL A 10 22.35 3.67 -14.81
CA VAL A 10 22.39 2.45 -14.00
C VAL A 10 22.63 2.82 -12.54
N LEU A 11 23.51 3.78 -12.26
CA LEU A 11 23.81 4.23 -10.91
C LEU A 11 22.58 4.83 -10.22
N TRP A 12 21.90 5.80 -10.84
CA TRP A 12 20.80 6.53 -10.22
C TRP A 12 19.54 5.68 -9.98
N HIS A 13 19.27 4.68 -10.81
CA HIS A 13 18.17 3.74 -10.57
C HIS A 13 18.61 2.53 -9.73
N GLY A 14 19.87 2.13 -9.84
CA GLY A 14 20.41 1.01 -9.07
C GLY A 14 20.61 1.33 -7.60
N LEU A 15 21.04 2.55 -7.28
CA LEU A 15 21.33 2.96 -5.90
C LEU A 15 20.12 2.80 -4.96
N PRO A 16 18.92 3.31 -5.27
CA PRO A 16 17.76 3.12 -4.41
C PRO A 16 17.37 1.64 -4.23
N VAL A 17 17.52 0.83 -5.26
CA VAL A 17 17.23 -0.61 -5.18
C VAL A 17 18.24 -1.32 -4.27
N VAL A 18 19.53 -1.03 -4.42
CA VAL A 18 20.58 -1.60 -3.54
C VAL A 18 20.36 -1.17 -2.10
N ALA A 19 20.06 0.10 -1.86
CA ALA A 19 19.76 0.60 -0.52
C ALA A 19 18.53 -0.07 0.10
N LEU A 20 17.47 -0.34 -0.70
CA LEU A 20 16.31 -1.10 -0.24
C LEU A 20 16.69 -2.53 0.17
N PHE A 21 17.56 -3.20 -0.60
CA PHE A 21 18.01 -4.55 -0.24
C PHE A 21 18.84 -4.57 1.04
N ILE A 22 19.74 -3.60 1.22
CA ILE A 22 20.52 -3.46 2.46
C ILE A 22 19.59 -3.24 3.65
N TRP A 23 18.64 -2.31 3.50
CA TRP A 23 17.64 -2.03 4.53
C TRP A 23 16.73 -3.24 4.79
N GLY A 24 16.26 -3.90 3.75
CA GLY A 24 15.45 -5.11 3.85
C GLY A 24 16.19 -6.24 4.57
N ALA A 25 17.47 -6.45 4.27
CA ALA A 25 18.30 -7.43 4.97
C ALA A 25 18.42 -7.11 6.47
N PHE A 26 18.58 -5.83 6.82
CA PHE A 26 18.57 -5.38 8.20
C PHE A 26 17.22 -5.62 8.90
N CYS A 27 16.11 -5.28 8.24
CA CYS A 27 14.77 -5.47 8.79
C CYS A 27 14.42 -6.95 9.00
N ILE A 28 14.86 -7.83 8.09
CA ILE A 28 14.58 -9.28 8.17
C ILE A 28 15.20 -9.92 9.42
N THR A 29 16.31 -9.38 9.93
CA THR A 29 16.99 -9.89 11.13
C THR A 29 16.37 -9.41 12.45
N ASN A 30 15.52 -8.38 12.41
CA ASN A 30 14.89 -7.84 13.61
C ASN A 30 13.72 -8.69 14.09
N ASN A 31 13.47 -8.64 15.40
CA ASN A 31 12.30 -9.29 16.01
C ASN A 31 11.00 -8.69 15.49
N LEU A 32 9.91 -9.44 15.66
CA LEU A 32 8.57 -8.95 15.39
C LEU A 32 8.10 -8.07 16.55
N TRP A 33 7.54 -6.92 16.26
CA TRP A 33 6.80 -6.12 17.24
C TRP A 33 5.33 -6.55 17.31
N TYR A 34 4.56 -5.99 18.24
CA TYR A 34 3.22 -6.48 18.60
C TYR A 34 2.29 -6.72 17.39
N ASP A 35 2.14 -5.71 16.53
CA ASP A 35 1.26 -5.82 15.35
C ASP A 35 1.78 -6.80 14.28
N GLU A 36 3.10 -6.97 14.19
CA GLU A 36 3.69 -7.96 13.31
C GLU A 36 3.47 -9.38 13.85
N ALA A 37 3.55 -9.55 15.18
CA ALA A 37 3.23 -10.82 15.83
C ALA A 37 1.76 -11.21 15.60
N TYR A 38 0.83 -10.24 15.66
CA TYR A 38 -0.55 -10.45 15.25
C TYR A 38 -0.64 -10.94 13.79
N SER A 39 0.00 -10.25 12.86
CA SER A 39 0.02 -10.65 11.44
C SER A 39 0.63 -12.04 11.25
N ALA A 40 1.70 -12.36 11.98
CA ALA A 40 2.34 -13.68 11.97
C ALA A 40 1.43 -14.78 12.53
N SER A 41 0.62 -14.48 13.54
CA SER A 41 -0.35 -15.44 14.07
C SER A 41 -1.44 -15.80 13.05
N MET A 42 -1.83 -14.86 12.19
CA MET A 42 -2.87 -15.06 11.20
C MET A 42 -2.49 -16.12 10.14
N VAL A 43 -1.20 -16.30 9.81
CA VAL A 43 -0.78 -17.30 8.82
C VAL A 43 -0.91 -18.73 9.32
N SER A 44 -0.90 -18.96 10.64
CA SER A 44 -1.06 -20.29 11.26
C SER A 44 -2.52 -20.74 11.31
N LEU A 45 -3.49 -19.84 11.19
CA LEU A 45 -4.92 -20.15 11.26
C LEU A 45 -5.39 -20.96 10.06
N SER A 46 -6.49 -21.71 10.20
CA SER A 46 -7.19 -22.25 9.04
C SER A 46 -7.76 -21.12 8.16
N TRP A 47 -7.93 -21.35 6.86
CA TRP A 47 -8.48 -20.34 5.93
C TRP A 47 -9.83 -19.77 6.41
N LYS A 48 -10.72 -20.63 6.87
CA LYS A 48 -12.03 -20.22 7.40
C LYS A 48 -11.89 -19.31 8.61
N ARG A 49 -10.98 -19.65 9.53
CA ARG A 49 -10.76 -18.87 10.75
C ARG A 49 -10.08 -17.53 10.45
N LEU A 50 -9.14 -17.50 9.51
CA LEU A 50 -8.50 -16.26 9.05
C LEU A 50 -9.56 -15.27 8.53
N ILE A 51 -10.43 -15.71 7.60
CA ILE A 51 -11.50 -14.84 7.06
C ILE A 51 -12.49 -14.42 8.14
N TYR A 52 -12.83 -15.33 9.06
CA TYR A 52 -13.72 -15.00 10.18
C TYR A 52 -13.12 -13.93 11.10
N ILE A 53 -11.85 -14.06 11.49
CA ILE A 53 -11.18 -13.09 12.34
C ILE A 53 -11.07 -11.75 11.63
N THR A 54 -10.63 -11.70 10.37
CA THR A 54 -10.57 -10.43 9.60
C THR A 54 -11.95 -9.78 9.45
N ALA A 55 -13.02 -10.55 9.42
CA ALA A 55 -14.39 -10.01 9.35
C ALA A 55 -14.91 -9.49 10.71
N THR A 56 -14.38 -9.98 11.82
CA THR A 56 -14.77 -9.54 13.18
C THR A 56 -13.86 -8.46 13.76
N ASP A 57 -12.65 -8.33 13.22
CA ASP A 57 -11.66 -7.31 13.53
C ASP A 57 -11.68 -6.18 12.49
N ASP A 58 -10.88 -5.14 12.67
CA ASP A 58 -10.83 -3.94 11.80
C ASP A 58 -10.05 -4.13 10.48
N HIS A 59 -9.70 -5.36 10.13
CA HIS A 59 -8.77 -5.63 9.05
C HIS A 59 -9.46 -6.19 7.80
N SER A 60 -8.95 -5.81 6.63
CA SER A 60 -9.36 -6.39 5.34
C SER A 60 -8.62 -7.71 5.08
N PRO A 61 -9.24 -8.69 4.38
CA PRO A 61 -8.71 -10.05 4.31
C PRO A 61 -7.54 -10.21 3.33
N PHE A 62 -7.45 -9.38 2.30
CA PHE A 62 -6.56 -9.58 1.15
C PHE A 62 -5.09 -9.69 1.58
N TYR A 63 -4.63 -8.79 2.45
CA TYR A 63 -3.26 -8.81 2.94
C TYR A 63 -2.92 -10.14 3.65
N TYR A 64 -3.78 -10.59 4.56
CA TYR A 64 -3.53 -11.82 5.33
C TYR A 64 -3.62 -13.09 4.48
N VAL A 65 -4.52 -13.11 3.50
CA VAL A 65 -4.60 -14.17 2.50
C VAL A 65 -3.29 -14.23 1.70
N LEU A 66 -2.83 -13.09 1.21
CA LEU A 66 -1.60 -12.98 0.44
C LEU A 66 -0.38 -13.36 1.29
N LEU A 67 -0.30 -12.88 2.53
CA LEU A 67 0.76 -13.19 3.49
C LEU A 67 0.83 -14.70 3.76
N LYS A 68 -0.32 -15.32 4.00
CA LYS A 68 -0.41 -16.77 4.22
C LYS A 68 0.02 -17.57 3.00
N LEU A 69 -0.42 -17.20 1.80
CA LEU A 69 0.01 -17.85 0.55
C LEU A 69 1.52 -17.72 0.39
N PHE A 70 2.07 -16.51 0.55
CA PHE A 70 3.50 -16.26 0.44
C PHE A 70 4.31 -17.06 1.46
N TYR A 71 3.85 -17.10 2.71
CA TYR A 71 4.48 -17.87 3.77
C TYR A 71 4.56 -19.37 3.42
N HIS A 72 3.49 -19.96 2.90
CA HIS A 72 3.48 -21.35 2.46
C HIS A 72 4.40 -21.59 1.24
N LEU A 73 4.45 -20.63 0.29
CA LEU A 73 5.38 -20.70 -0.85
C LEU A 73 6.85 -20.67 -0.40
N CYS A 74 7.16 -20.00 0.71
CA CYS A 74 8.50 -19.98 1.31
C CYS A 74 8.79 -21.22 2.19
N GLY A 75 7.95 -22.25 2.15
CA GLY A 75 8.16 -23.51 2.88
C GLY A 75 7.47 -23.58 4.25
N GLY A 76 6.83 -22.52 4.71
CA GLY A 76 6.18 -22.49 6.03
C GLY A 76 7.19 -22.61 7.20
N GLY A 77 6.73 -23.04 8.33
CA GLY A 77 7.58 -23.29 9.50
C GLY A 77 7.69 -22.09 10.45
N THR A 78 8.79 -21.98 11.19
CA THR A 78 9.00 -20.93 12.23
C THR A 78 9.79 -19.72 11.72
N HIS A 79 9.99 -19.59 10.42
CA HIS A 79 10.88 -18.59 9.85
C HIS A 79 10.15 -17.26 9.58
N PHE A 80 10.22 -16.33 10.51
CA PHE A 80 9.61 -14.99 10.37
C PHE A 80 10.21 -14.12 9.26
N TRP A 81 11.42 -14.43 8.79
CA TRP A 81 12.04 -13.71 7.69
C TRP A 81 11.18 -13.72 6.40
N ALA A 82 10.47 -14.82 6.15
CA ALA A 82 9.61 -14.94 4.98
C ALA A 82 8.47 -13.91 5.01
N LEU A 83 7.91 -13.63 6.19
CA LEU A 83 6.84 -12.65 6.35
C LEU A 83 7.34 -11.23 6.01
N LYS A 84 8.51 -10.86 6.51
CA LYS A 84 9.14 -9.55 6.24
C LYS A 84 9.57 -9.42 4.78
N LEU A 85 10.07 -10.51 4.19
CA LEU A 85 10.47 -10.53 2.78
C LEU A 85 9.32 -10.14 1.84
N MET A 86 8.09 -10.51 2.14
CA MET A 86 6.93 -10.10 1.34
C MET A 86 6.82 -8.57 1.26
N SER A 87 6.94 -7.87 2.38
CA SER A 87 6.90 -6.39 2.40
C SER A 87 8.06 -5.78 1.61
N VAL A 88 9.27 -6.32 1.76
CA VAL A 88 10.44 -5.88 0.98
C VAL A 88 10.21 -6.05 -0.52
N LEU A 89 9.63 -7.18 -0.94
CA LEU A 89 9.34 -7.45 -2.36
C LEU A 89 8.26 -6.51 -2.92
N PHE A 90 7.22 -6.18 -2.13
CA PHE A 90 6.23 -5.19 -2.55
C PHE A 90 6.81 -3.78 -2.63
N MET A 91 7.72 -3.42 -1.72
CA MET A 91 8.43 -2.15 -1.80
C MET A 91 9.39 -2.10 -2.99
N LEU A 92 10.06 -3.21 -3.30
CA LEU A 92 10.83 -3.34 -4.55
C LEU A 92 9.92 -3.15 -5.77
N GLY A 93 8.77 -3.82 -5.79
CA GLY A 93 7.75 -3.63 -6.84
C GLY A 93 7.33 -2.16 -6.99
N TYR A 94 7.10 -1.48 -5.88
CA TYR A 94 6.80 -0.05 -5.86
C TYR A 94 7.93 0.80 -6.48
N MET A 95 9.19 0.54 -6.15
CA MET A 95 10.33 1.21 -6.78
C MET A 95 10.44 0.90 -8.27
N LEU A 96 10.14 -0.35 -8.66
CA LEU A 96 10.13 -0.75 -10.08
C LEU A 96 9.00 -0.05 -10.86
N LEU A 97 7.86 0.29 -10.23
CA LEU A 97 6.88 1.19 -10.86
C LEU A 97 7.50 2.55 -11.18
N GLY A 98 8.34 3.09 -10.29
CA GLY A 98 9.11 4.30 -10.54
C GLY A 98 9.99 4.17 -11.80
N LYS A 99 10.75 3.08 -11.89
CA LYS A 99 11.66 2.85 -13.00
C LYS A 99 10.95 2.59 -14.34
N TYR A 100 9.94 1.73 -14.34
CA TYR A 100 9.35 1.26 -15.61
C TYR A 100 8.07 1.99 -15.98
N TYR A 101 7.32 2.49 -15.00
CA TYR A 101 6.04 3.11 -15.27
C TYR A 101 6.12 4.65 -15.20
N VAL A 102 6.69 5.20 -14.14
CA VAL A 102 6.85 6.66 -14.00
C VAL A 102 7.80 7.20 -15.07
N GLU A 103 8.93 6.52 -15.36
CA GLU A 103 9.85 6.94 -16.43
C GLU A 103 9.17 6.97 -17.80
N LYS A 104 8.30 5.98 -18.08
CA LYS A 104 7.53 5.92 -19.34
C LYS A 104 6.47 7.02 -19.43
N LEU A 105 5.81 7.34 -18.33
CA LEU A 105 4.69 8.28 -18.30
C LEU A 105 5.13 9.75 -18.29
N PHE A 106 6.21 10.03 -17.61
CA PHE A 106 6.74 11.38 -17.41
C PHE A 106 8.11 11.52 -18.05
N ASP A 107 9.14 11.41 -17.26
CA ASP A 107 10.52 11.39 -17.70
C ASP A 107 11.40 10.66 -16.67
N ARG A 108 12.68 10.53 -17.04
CA ARG A 108 13.68 9.87 -16.24
C ARG A 108 14.01 10.61 -14.94
N LYS A 109 14.03 11.94 -14.95
CA LYS A 109 14.37 12.74 -13.75
C LYS A 109 13.27 12.54 -12.70
N ILE A 110 12.01 12.59 -13.13
CA ILE A 110 10.86 12.33 -12.26
C ILE A 110 10.91 10.90 -11.71
N SER A 111 11.27 9.90 -12.52
CA SER A 111 11.46 8.52 -12.07
C SER A 111 12.52 8.40 -10.97
N VAL A 112 13.69 9.02 -11.17
CA VAL A 112 14.78 9.02 -10.19
C VAL A 112 14.33 9.73 -8.89
N TYR A 113 13.69 10.88 -8.99
CA TYR A 113 13.18 11.58 -7.82
C TYR A 113 12.13 10.75 -7.08
N PHE A 114 11.20 10.12 -7.80
CA PHE A 114 10.22 9.22 -7.20
C PHE A 114 10.90 8.11 -6.38
N MET A 115 11.90 7.44 -6.93
CA MET A 115 12.62 6.36 -6.25
C MET A 115 13.45 6.88 -5.06
N LEU A 116 14.12 8.02 -5.20
CA LEU A 116 14.91 8.63 -4.12
C LEU A 116 14.01 9.12 -2.98
N PHE A 117 12.91 9.80 -3.28
CA PHE A 117 11.94 10.21 -2.26
C PHE A 117 11.36 9.01 -1.52
N SER A 118 11.04 7.94 -2.23
CA SER A 118 10.54 6.71 -1.62
C SER A 118 11.55 6.09 -0.65
N LEU A 119 12.83 6.19 -0.95
CA LEU A 119 13.89 5.68 -0.07
C LEU A 119 14.18 6.61 1.12
N LEU A 120 14.20 7.93 0.86
CA LEU A 120 14.58 8.93 1.86
C LEU A 120 13.47 9.25 2.85
N MET A 121 12.22 8.97 2.52
CA MET A 121 11.10 9.17 3.44
C MET A 121 11.11 8.08 4.52
N PRO A 122 11.29 8.42 5.81
CA PRO A 122 11.40 7.46 6.90
C PRO A 122 10.23 6.48 6.96
N ILE A 123 9.02 6.97 6.68
CA ILE A 123 7.82 6.12 6.69
C ILE A 123 7.90 4.97 5.69
N PHE A 124 8.44 5.19 4.48
CA PHE A 124 8.58 4.12 3.50
C PHE A 124 9.63 3.10 3.91
N SER A 125 10.75 3.55 4.50
CA SER A 125 11.79 2.65 5.02
C SER A 125 11.24 1.76 6.14
N VAL A 126 10.49 2.32 7.08
CA VAL A 126 9.86 1.57 8.17
C VAL A 126 8.87 0.55 7.60
N GLN A 127 7.99 0.96 6.69
CA GLN A 127 6.97 0.07 6.13
C GLN A 127 7.55 -1.02 5.21
N ALA A 128 8.74 -0.82 4.65
CA ALA A 128 9.42 -1.84 3.86
C ALA A 128 9.82 -3.08 4.68
N GLY A 129 10.07 -2.92 5.98
CA GLY A 129 10.45 -4.00 6.87
C GLY A 129 9.33 -4.57 7.73
N ASN A 130 8.17 -3.95 7.74
CA ASN A 130 7.06 -4.34 8.63
C ASN A 130 6.18 -5.43 8.02
N VAL A 131 5.80 -6.41 8.85
CA VAL A 131 4.80 -7.44 8.48
C VAL A 131 3.39 -6.85 8.64
N ARG A 132 3.12 -5.80 7.84
CA ARG A 132 1.85 -5.08 7.81
C ARG A 132 1.44 -4.78 6.37
N MET A 133 0.17 -4.49 6.17
CA MET A 133 -0.44 -4.29 4.86
C MET A 133 0.07 -3.07 4.07
N TYR A 134 0.85 -2.19 4.69
CA TYR A 134 1.16 -0.87 4.12
C TYR A 134 1.99 -0.92 2.85
N ALA A 135 3.02 -1.77 2.77
CA ALA A 135 3.83 -1.92 1.55
C ALA A 135 3.00 -2.45 0.38
N VAL A 136 2.10 -3.41 0.66
CA VAL A 136 1.19 -3.99 -0.34
C VAL A 136 0.16 -2.95 -0.80
N ALA A 137 -0.45 -2.22 0.14
CA ALA A 137 -1.41 -1.17 -0.15
C ALA A 137 -0.77 -0.03 -0.97
N LEU A 138 0.43 0.41 -0.60
CA LEU A 138 1.18 1.44 -1.31
C LEU A 138 1.46 1.05 -2.77
N PHE A 139 1.91 -0.19 -2.99
CA PHE A 139 2.16 -0.71 -4.33
C PHE A 139 0.91 -0.67 -5.21
N PHE A 140 -0.20 -1.25 -4.76
CA PHE A 140 -1.42 -1.31 -5.55
C PHE A 140 -2.10 0.06 -5.70
N LEU A 141 -2.08 0.90 -4.66
CA LEU A 141 -2.61 2.26 -4.74
C LEU A 141 -1.84 3.11 -5.77
N THR A 142 -0.51 3.02 -5.75
CA THR A 142 0.33 3.71 -6.73
C THR A 142 0.10 3.19 -8.14
N LEU A 143 -0.01 1.87 -8.30
CA LEU A 143 -0.34 1.27 -9.60
C LEU A 143 -1.72 1.73 -10.09
N THR A 144 -2.71 1.86 -9.20
CA THR A 144 -4.03 2.41 -9.53
C THR A 144 -3.92 3.84 -10.06
N GLY A 145 -3.21 4.73 -9.35
CA GLY A 145 -3.03 6.11 -9.77
C GLY A 145 -2.28 6.25 -11.10
N LEU A 146 -1.18 5.52 -11.25
CA LEU A 146 -0.39 5.53 -12.50
C LEU A 146 -1.19 4.95 -13.68
N SER A 147 -1.96 3.90 -13.46
CA SER A 147 -2.82 3.30 -14.50
C SER A 147 -3.94 4.24 -14.93
N ALA A 148 -4.56 4.97 -14.00
CA ALA A 148 -5.56 6.00 -14.33
C ALA A 148 -4.95 7.08 -15.23
N TYR A 149 -3.76 7.56 -14.89
CA TYR A 149 -3.05 8.56 -15.70
C TYR A 149 -2.62 8.01 -17.08
N ASP A 150 -2.15 6.75 -17.14
CA ASP A 150 -1.79 6.11 -18.42
C ASP A 150 -3.02 5.94 -19.34
N ILE A 151 -4.18 5.57 -18.78
CA ILE A 151 -5.47 5.51 -19.50
C ILE A 151 -5.86 6.91 -19.99
N PHE A 152 -5.68 7.92 -19.14
CA PHE A 152 -6.01 9.29 -19.50
C PHE A 152 -5.21 9.80 -20.70
N ARG A 153 -3.94 9.37 -20.83
CA ARG A 153 -3.09 9.69 -22.00
C ARG A 153 -3.51 8.90 -23.23
N GLU A 154 -3.68 7.61 -23.08
CA GLU A 154 -4.02 6.70 -24.17
C GLU A 154 -4.73 5.46 -23.59
N ALA A 155 -6.01 5.33 -23.86
CA ALA A 155 -6.82 4.22 -23.35
C ALA A 155 -6.63 2.96 -24.19
N THR A 156 -6.34 1.85 -23.51
CA THR A 156 -6.35 0.51 -24.10
C THR A 156 -7.08 -0.46 -23.18
N HIS A 157 -7.61 -1.56 -23.74
CA HIS A 157 -8.30 -2.57 -22.94
C HIS A 157 -7.39 -3.16 -21.84
N ARG A 158 -6.13 -3.41 -22.13
CA ARG A 158 -5.15 -3.93 -21.15
C ARG A 158 -4.94 -2.98 -19.98
N LYS A 159 -4.86 -1.66 -20.23
CA LYS A 159 -4.68 -0.66 -19.16
C LYS A 159 -5.90 -0.60 -18.24
N TRP A 160 -7.12 -0.71 -18.80
CA TRP A 160 -8.34 -0.80 -18.01
C TRP A 160 -8.37 -2.04 -17.11
N ILE A 161 -7.89 -3.19 -17.61
CA ILE A 161 -7.77 -4.42 -16.79
C ILE A 161 -6.79 -4.19 -15.64
N VAL A 162 -5.61 -3.64 -15.92
CA VAL A 162 -4.61 -3.35 -14.87
C VAL A 162 -5.16 -2.40 -13.82
N PHE A 163 -5.82 -1.31 -14.26
CA PHE A 163 -6.46 -0.34 -13.38
C PHE A 163 -7.53 -1.00 -12.47
N CYS A 164 -8.38 -1.83 -13.06
CA CYS A 164 -9.45 -2.52 -12.34
C CYS A 164 -8.87 -3.51 -11.30
N ILE A 165 -7.91 -4.35 -11.69
CA ILE A 165 -7.27 -5.31 -10.79
C ILE A 165 -6.53 -4.60 -9.67
N ALA A 166 -5.74 -3.56 -9.98
CA ALA A 166 -5.03 -2.78 -8.98
C ALA A 166 -6.00 -2.13 -7.98
N SER A 167 -7.11 -1.56 -8.47
CA SER A 167 -8.15 -0.98 -7.62
C SER A 167 -8.81 -2.02 -6.70
N ILE A 168 -9.14 -3.22 -7.22
CA ILE A 168 -9.70 -4.31 -6.41
C ILE A 168 -8.72 -4.72 -5.31
N CYS A 169 -7.43 -4.94 -5.64
CA CYS A 169 -6.42 -5.27 -4.65
C CYS A 169 -6.29 -4.17 -3.59
N THR A 170 -6.33 -2.90 -4.00
CA THR A 170 -6.21 -1.75 -3.09
C THR A 170 -7.37 -1.69 -2.10
N VAL A 171 -8.62 -1.78 -2.57
CA VAL A 171 -9.80 -1.66 -1.69
C VAL A 171 -9.92 -2.82 -0.70
N TYR A 172 -9.40 -4.00 -1.05
CA TYR A 172 -9.34 -5.15 -0.17
C TYR A 172 -8.10 -5.19 0.74
N CYS A 173 -7.15 -4.24 0.58
CA CYS A 173 -5.92 -4.22 1.36
C CYS A 173 -6.11 -3.54 2.71
N HIS A 174 -6.76 -2.36 2.72
CA HIS A 174 -6.90 -1.55 3.92
C HIS A 174 -8.05 -0.54 3.78
N THR A 175 -8.73 -0.23 4.89
CA THR A 175 -9.87 0.72 4.90
C THR A 175 -9.47 2.12 4.41
N PHE A 176 -8.30 2.64 4.81
CA PHE A 176 -7.81 3.91 4.28
C PHE A 176 -7.47 3.84 2.79
N ALA A 177 -7.00 2.71 2.30
CA ALA A 177 -6.73 2.52 0.88
C ALA A 177 -8.04 2.47 0.06
N LEU A 178 -9.14 1.98 0.64
CA LEU A 178 -10.49 2.10 0.05
C LEU A 178 -10.88 3.57 -0.15
N ILE A 179 -10.72 4.41 0.89
CA ILE A 179 -11.03 5.85 0.82
C ILE A 179 -10.16 6.53 -0.26
N GLN A 180 -8.86 6.25 -0.27
CA GLN A 180 -7.94 6.81 -1.27
C GLN A 180 -8.27 6.37 -2.69
N THR A 181 -8.68 5.10 -2.87
CA THR A 181 -9.15 4.60 -4.19
C THR A 181 -10.40 5.35 -4.64
N PHE A 182 -11.36 5.55 -3.74
CA PHE A 182 -12.54 6.37 -4.05
C PHE A 182 -12.17 7.78 -4.48
N LEU A 183 -11.25 8.45 -3.77
CA LEU A 183 -10.75 9.78 -4.15
C LEU A 183 -10.06 9.77 -5.51
N PHE A 184 -9.29 8.73 -5.83
CA PHE A 184 -8.69 8.60 -7.17
C PHE A 184 -9.75 8.45 -8.27
N TYR A 185 -10.81 7.67 -8.03
CA TYR A 185 -11.92 7.59 -8.98
C TYR A 185 -12.60 8.95 -9.16
N MET A 186 -12.84 9.71 -8.09
CA MET A 186 -13.41 11.05 -8.19
C MET A 186 -12.51 12.02 -8.97
N LEU A 187 -11.22 12.04 -8.69
CA LEU A 187 -10.24 12.87 -9.42
C LEU A 187 -10.15 12.47 -10.88
N PHE A 188 -10.19 11.18 -11.19
CA PHE A 188 -10.15 10.67 -12.54
C PHE A 188 -11.42 11.06 -13.31
N LEU A 189 -12.61 10.96 -12.69
CA LEU A 189 -13.85 11.43 -13.28
C LEU A 189 -13.81 12.93 -13.55
N ALA A 190 -13.37 13.72 -12.57
CA ALA A 190 -13.23 15.16 -12.73
C ALA A 190 -12.29 15.50 -13.91
N ALA A 191 -11.15 14.82 -14.03
CA ALA A 191 -10.23 15.01 -15.17
C ALA A 191 -10.88 14.65 -16.51
N ILE A 192 -11.63 13.54 -16.60
CA ILE A 192 -12.38 13.13 -17.79
C ILE A 192 -13.38 14.22 -18.19
N LEU A 193 -14.14 14.75 -17.25
CA LEU A 193 -15.18 15.76 -17.50
C LEU A 193 -14.58 17.12 -17.87
N ILE A 194 -13.57 17.60 -17.15
CA ILE A 194 -12.90 18.88 -17.41
C ILE A 194 -12.21 18.87 -18.78
N CYS A 195 -11.51 17.79 -19.10
CA CYS A 195 -10.82 17.64 -20.39
C CYS A 195 -11.71 17.10 -21.51
N ARG A 196 -13.01 16.90 -21.24
CA ARG A 196 -14.03 16.44 -22.19
C ARG A 196 -13.69 15.14 -22.92
N LYS A 197 -12.98 14.22 -22.26
CA LYS A 197 -12.60 12.90 -22.80
C LYS A 197 -13.74 11.90 -22.72
N LYS A 198 -14.81 12.12 -23.49
CA LYS A 198 -16.06 11.31 -23.48
C LYS A 198 -15.80 9.84 -23.79
N GLU A 199 -14.79 9.53 -24.57
CA GLU A 199 -14.37 8.17 -24.93
C GLU A 199 -13.95 7.33 -23.71
N LEU A 200 -13.52 7.96 -22.61
CA LEU A 200 -13.11 7.27 -21.39
C LEU A 200 -14.28 6.96 -20.46
N VAL A 201 -15.41 7.63 -20.60
CA VAL A 201 -16.56 7.53 -19.67
C VAL A 201 -17.06 6.09 -19.53
N LYS A 202 -17.22 5.38 -20.65
CA LYS A 202 -17.69 3.98 -20.64
C LYS A 202 -16.73 3.09 -19.84
N GLY A 203 -15.42 3.17 -20.09
CA GLY A 203 -14.42 2.37 -19.39
C GLY A 203 -14.34 2.71 -17.90
N TYR A 204 -14.46 4.00 -17.56
CA TYR A 204 -14.52 4.47 -16.19
C TYR A 204 -15.68 3.82 -15.41
N PHE A 205 -16.92 3.89 -15.93
CA PHE A 205 -18.07 3.30 -15.25
C PHE A 205 -18.01 1.78 -15.19
N ILE A 206 -17.54 1.11 -16.25
CA ILE A 206 -17.34 -0.35 -16.23
C ILE A 206 -16.35 -0.74 -15.13
N SER A 207 -15.19 -0.08 -15.04
CA SER A 207 -14.19 -0.39 -14.02
C SER A 207 -14.71 -0.08 -12.61
N GLY A 208 -15.32 1.07 -12.40
CA GLY A 208 -15.90 1.44 -11.09
C GLY A 208 -17.00 0.47 -10.64
N PHE A 209 -17.89 0.09 -11.54
CA PHE A 209 -18.95 -0.88 -11.26
C PHE A 209 -18.39 -2.28 -10.96
N THR A 210 -17.38 -2.71 -11.72
CA THR A 210 -16.70 -3.99 -11.46
C THR A 210 -16.05 -4.00 -10.07
N VAL A 211 -15.32 -2.94 -9.70
CA VAL A 211 -14.72 -2.82 -8.37
C VAL A 211 -15.80 -2.83 -7.28
N ALA A 212 -16.89 -2.08 -7.48
CA ALA A 212 -18.00 -2.02 -6.52
C ALA A 212 -18.67 -3.37 -6.33
N ILE A 213 -18.96 -4.11 -7.43
CA ILE A 213 -19.54 -5.46 -7.35
C ILE A 213 -18.59 -6.42 -6.62
N VAL A 214 -17.32 -6.44 -7.01
CA VAL A 214 -16.34 -7.36 -6.40
C VAL A 214 -16.16 -7.04 -4.92
N PHE A 215 -16.19 -5.77 -4.53
CA PHE A 215 -16.04 -5.35 -3.12
C PHE A 215 -17.35 -5.46 -2.32
N SER A 216 -18.51 -5.53 -2.95
CA SER A 216 -19.83 -5.49 -2.28
C SER A 216 -20.01 -6.54 -1.17
N PRO A 217 -19.51 -7.79 -1.27
CA PRO A 217 -19.62 -8.74 -0.17
C PRO A 217 -18.87 -8.29 1.09
N TRP A 218 -17.73 -7.62 0.90
CA TRP A 218 -16.92 -7.12 2.01
C TRP A 218 -17.37 -5.73 2.51
N LEU A 219 -18.08 -4.98 1.69
CA LEU A 219 -18.63 -3.67 2.08
C LEU A 219 -19.56 -3.79 3.30
N ALA A 220 -20.40 -4.80 3.35
CA ALA A 220 -21.28 -5.07 4.49
C ALA A 220 -20.46 -5.32 5.78
N VAL A 221 -19.36 -6.07 5.67
CA VAL A 221 -18.43 -6.31 6.77
C VAL A 221 -17.77 -5.00 7.22
N THR A 222 -17.26 -4.22 6.29
CA THR A 222 -16.62 -2.91 6.57
C THR A 222 -17.59 -1.94 7.24
N CYS A 223 -18.84 -1.86 6.76
CA CYS A 223 -19.87 -1.03 7.39
C CYS A 223 -20.16 -1.49 8.83
N ARG A 224 -20.25 -2.81 9.06
CA ARG A 224 -20.43 -3.35 10.40
C ARG A 224 -19.24 -3.03 11.32
N GLN A 225 -18.01 -3.22 10.85
CA GLN A 225 -16.78 -2.88 11.58
C GLN A 225 -16.79 -1.41 11.99
N PHE A 226 -17.11 -0.51 11.05
CA PHE A 226 -17.20 0.93 11.31
C PHE A 226 -18.27 1.27 12.37
N ILE A 227 -19.47 0.70 12.27
CA ILE A 227 -20.55 0.93 13.23
C ILE A 227 -20.17 0.42 14.62
N LEU A 228 -19.56 -0.77 14.71
CA LEU A 228 -19.11 -1.33 15.98
C LEU A 228 -18.02 -0.45 16.61
N ARG A 229 -17.06 0.01 15.83
CA ARG A 229 -16.01 0.91 16.31
C ARG A 229 -16.58 2.22 16.87
N MET A 230 -17.52 2.85 16.15
CA MET A 230 -18.20 4.07 16.63
C MET A 230 -19.01 3.85 17.92
N ARG A 231 -19.49 2.62 18.19
CA ARG A 231 -20.27 2.31 19.40
C ARG A 231 -19.40 2.00 20.62
N TYR A 232 -18.21 1.44 20.40
CA TYR A 232 -17.34 0.95 21.48
C TYR A 232 -16.14 1.84 21.74
N ASP A 233 -15.96 2.89 20.93
CA ASP A 233 -14.91 3.89 21.12
C ASP A 233 -15.41 4.90 22.17
N ASP A 234 -15.12 4.65 23.44
CA ASP A 234 -15.53 5.48 24.59
C ASP A 234 -14.72 6.79 24.63
N GLY A 235 -14.86 7.60 23.58
CA GLY A 235 -14.46 9.01 23.61
C GLY A 235 -12.97 9.31 23.32
N SER A 236 -12.13 8.32 23.02
CA SER A 236 -10.74 8.58 22.63
C SER A 236 -10.58 9.17 21.21
N VAL A 237 -11.65 9.17 20.42
CA VAL A 237 -11.70 9.79 19.06
C VAL A 237 -12.32 11.19 19.09
N SER A 238 -12.64 11.75 20.27
CA SER A 238 -13.33 13.04 20.39
C SER A 238 -12.42 14.27 20.28
N GLU A 239 -11.12 14.14 20.10
CA GLU A 239 -10.34 15.25 19.59
C GLU A 239 -10.57 15.35 18.08
N LEU A 240 -11.61 16.11 17.72
CA LEU A 240 -11.77 16.66 16.37
C LEU A 240 -10.38 17.04 15.88
N ALA A 241 -9.96 16.45 14.74
CA ALA A 241 -8.68 16.75 14.12
C ALA A 241 -8.61 18.28 13.92
N THR A 242 -8.06 18.96 14.89
CA THR A 242 -7.78 20.38 14.79
C THR A 242 -6.67 20.56 13.76
N LEU A 243 -6.61 21.73 13.12
CA LEU A 243 -5.52 22.02 12.17
C LEU A 243 -4.14 21.76 12.80
N ASN A 244 -4.02 21.94 14.13
CA ASN A 244 -2.80 21.67 14.89
C ASN A 244 -2.50 20.16 14.96
N SER A 245 -3.48 19.29 15.21
CA SER A 245 -3.27 17.85 15.23
C SER A 245 -2.90 17.31 13.84
N VAL A 246 -3.44 17.86 12.75
CA VAL A 246 -3.02 17.53 11.38
C VAL A 246 -1.59 17.99 11.12
N MET A 247 -1.22 19.20 11.59
CA MET A 247 0.16 19.69 11.46
C MET A 247 1.14 18.88 12.31
N ASP A 248 0.75 18.44 13.49
CA ASP A 248 1.60 17.58 14.34
C ASP A 248 1.74 16.19 13.75
N TYR A 249 0.69 15.60 13.19
CA TYR A 249 0.78 14.40 12.38
C TYR A 249 1.73 14.57 11.17
N CYS A 250 1.64 15.68 10.46
CA CYS A 250 2.58 15.97 9.37
C CYS A 250 4.03 16.10 9.89
N LYS A 251 4.26 16.75 11.01
CA LYS A 251 5.58 16.84 11.64
C LYS A 251 6.10 15.46 12.03
N GLU A 252 5.29 14.60 12.64
CA GLU A 252 5.66 13.23 12.97
C GLU A 252 6.03 12.42 11.72
N TRP A 253 5.32 12.61 10.61
CA TRP A 253 5.64 11.95 9.35
C TRP A 253 7.02 12.36 8.79
N PHE A 254 7.43 13.61 9.02
CA PHE A 254 8.72 14.12 8.60
C PHE A 254 9.82 13.95 9.66
N SER A 255 9.45 13.83 10.93
CA SER A 255 10.39 13.69 12.04
C SER A 255 10.57 12.25 12.52
N ALA A 256 10.09 11.24 11.80
CA ALA A 256 10.14 9.82 12.18
C ALA A 256 11.56 9.24 12.39
N VAL A 257 12.44 10.09 12.86
CA VAL A 257 13.70 9.77 13.54
C VAL A 257 13.42 9.91 15.03
N GLU A 258 13.27 8.75 15.70
CA GLU A 258 13.43 8.59 17.14
C GLU A 258 12.38 9.20 18.09
N THR A 259 11.21 8.61 18.17
CA THR A 259 10.68 8.36 19.50
C THR A 259 10.70 6.87 19.75
N PRO A 260 11.55 6.36 20.68
CA PRO A 260 11.35 5.01 21.17
C PRO A 260 9.95 4.97 21.75
N VAL A 261 9.09 4.11 21.22
CA VAL A 261 7.77 3.87 21.79
C VAL A 261 8.02 3.37 23.20
N SER A 262 7.80 4.25 24.18
CA SER A 262 7.87 3.90 25.59
C SER A 262 6.67 3.02 25.87
N TYR A 263 6.89 1.71 25.78
CA TYR A 263 5.95 0.75 26.30
C TYR A 263 6.01 0.87 27.83
N THR A 264 5.06 1.56 28.42
CA THR A 264 4.77 1.38 29.84
C THR A 264 4.42 -0.10 30.04
N HIS A 265 5.31 -0.81 30.71
CA HIS A 265 5.08 -2.17 31.18
C HIS A 265 3.77 -2.20 31.97
N LEU A 266 2.72 -2.76 31.42
CA LEU A 266 1.67 -3.35 32.22
C LEU A 266 2.23 -4.68 32.74
N THR A 267 2.85 -4.62 33.90
CA THR A 267 3.09 -5.79 34.75
C THR A 267 1.74 -6.32 35.18
N LEU A 268 1.42 -7.53 34.76
CA LEU A 268 0.55 -8.46 35.47
C LEU A 268 1.41 -9.45 36.24
#